data_558d2bc768d8382e6b4d88b8d5d34c33
#
_entry.id   558d2bc768d8382e6b4d88b8d5d34c33
#
_cell.length_a   1.000
_cell.length_b   1.000
_cell.length_c   1.000
_cell.angle_alpha   90.00
_cell.angle_beta   90.00
_cell.angle_gamma   90.00
#
_symmetry.space_group_name_H-M   'P 1'
#
loop_
_entity.id
_entity.type
_entity.pdbx_description
1 polymer ?
#
loop_
_entity_poly.entity_id
_entity_poly.type
_entity_poly.pdbx_seq_one_letter_code
_entity_poly.pdbx_strand_id
1 'polypeptide(L)'
;EKAFSEARWRTQHSVDRNADLYPTHGLGPISPMLNINRGNRMLHLTSTASQSRGLNKYIVDNGGVDHPNAKIKFKLGDVVTTVIKCAKGQTIVLSHDTNSPRPYSLNFRVQGTKGLWMKDSKSIYIEGRSPENHSWEKDEHYLKEFDHPLWKRFSKAKSTLSQAGHGGMDFFIIRAFVEAIKNNKRPVIDVYDAVSMSCIVPLSEQSIKNNSSSIKIPDFTRGKWKTNPPIFGLNDNY
;
A
#
# COMPACT_ATOMS: atom_id res chain seq x y z
N GLU A 1 -5.53 16.92 22.30
CA GLU A 1 -5.40 18.00 21.27
C GLU A 1 -4.72 17.53 20.00
N LYS A 2 -3.60 16.82 20.07
CA LYS A 2 -2.87 16.34 18.86
C LYS A 2 -3.74 15.51 17.92
N ALA A 3 -4.58 14.63 18.44
CA ALA A 3 -5.43 13.76 17.64
C ALA A 3 -6.54 14.49 16.85
N PHE A 4 -6.88 15.73 17.25
CA PHE A 4 -7.95 16.50 16.63
C PHE A 4 -7.44 17.64 15.72
N SER A 5 -6.15 17.97 15.81
CA SER A 5 -5.56 19.11 15.11
C SER A 5 -4.62 18.73 13.97
N GLU A 6 -4.23 17.45 13.91
CA GLU A 6 -3.25 16.99 12.94
C GLU A 6 -3.85 16.94 11.53
N ALA A 7 -3.19 17.60 10.60
CA ALA A 7 -3.51 17.59 9.17
C ALA A 7 -5.00 17.92 8.85
N ARG A 8 -5.45 19.13 9.13
CA ARG A 8 -6.81 19.63 8.83
C ARG A 8 -7.31 19.29 7.43
N TRP A 9 -6.46 19.29 6.43
CA TRP A 9 -6.81 18.91 5.06
C TRP A 9 -7.20 17.42 4.94
N ARG A 10 -6.60 16.52 5.73
CA ARG A 10 -6.99 15.10 5.76
C ARG A 10 -8.36 14.92 6.38
N THR A 11 -8.64 15.67 7.46
CA THR A 11 -9.97 15.67 8.08
C THR A 11 -11.02 16.08 7.06
N GLN A 12 -10.76 17.13 6.27
CA GLN A 12 -11.69 17.57 5.23
C GLN A 12 -11.96 16.47 4.19
N HIS A 13 -10.92 15.71 3.79
CA HIS A 13 -11.13 14.55 2.90
C HIS A 13 -12.04 13.50 3.54
N SER A 14 -11.92 13.24 4.84
CA SER A 14 -12.79 12.29 5.53
C SER A 14 -14.23 12.78 5.65
N VAL A 15 -14.42 14.10 5.71
CA VAL A 15 -15.76 14.73 5.71
C VAL A 15 -16.41 14.64 4.32
N ASP A 16 -15.66 14.93 3.27
CA ASP A 16 -16.22 15.17 1.92
C ASP A 16 -16.27 13.89 1.07
N ARG A 17 -15.45 12.90 1.36
CA ARG A 17 -15.21 11.74 0.48
C ARG A 17 -15.43 10.42 1.16
N ASN A 18 -15.90 9.44 0.40
CA ASN A 18 -15.96 8.03 0.80
C ASN A 18 -15.17 7.21 -0.22
N ALA A 19 -13.92 6.91 0.10
CA ALA A 19 -12.95 6.33 -0.82
C ALA A 19 -11.82 5.62 -0.08
N ASP A 20 -11.03 4.81 -0.78
CA ASP A 20 -9.70 4.42 -0.33
C ASP A 20 -8.78 5.64 -0.43
N LEU A 21 -8.65 6.39 0.65
CA LEU A 21 -7.95 7.69 0.66
C LEU A 21 -6.42 7.59 0.73
N TYR A 22 -5.87 6.38 0.97
CA TYR A 22 -4.43 6.21 1.17
C TYR A 22 -3.86 4.94 0.52
N PRO A 23 -4.14 4.69 -0.78
CA PRO A 23 -3.80 3.43 -1.45
C PRO A 23 -2.31 3.22 -1.67
N THR A 24 -1.51 4.29 -1.70
CA THR A 24 -0.09 4.23 -2.08
C THR A 24 0.76 3.41 -1.11
N HIS A 25 0.42 3.36 0.18
CA HIS A 25 1.14 2.54 1.16
C HIS A 25 0.93 1.04 0.94
N GLY A 26 -0.26 0.64 0.51
CA GLY A 26 -0.54 -0.75 0.14
C GLY A 26 0.02 -1.11 -1.23
N LEU A 27 -0.19 -0.25 -2.23
CA LEU A 27 0.20 -0.52 -3.62
C LEU A 27 1.68 -0.35 -3.89
N GLY A 28 2.38 0.54 -3.19
CA GLY A 28 3.78 0.82 -3.42
C GLY A 28 4.65 -0.44 -3.44
N PRO A 29 4.65 -1.26 -2.39
CA PRO A 29 5.40 -2.51 -2.37
C PRO A 29 4.87 -3.59 -3.34
N ILE A 30 3.55 -3.63 -3.56
CA ILE A 30 2.91 -4.68 -4.38
C ILE A 30 3.07 -4.43 -5.88
N SER A 31 3.04 -3.16 -6.30
CA SER A 31 3.12 -2.81 -7.72
C SER A 31 4.38 -3.32 -8.42
N PRO A 32 5.61 -3.16 -7.87
CA PRO A 32 6.81 -3.74 -8.44
C PRO A 32 6.79 -5.26 -8.47
N MET A 33 6.31 -5.93 -7.40
CA MET A 33 6.21 -7.39 -7.34
C MET A 33 5.35 -7.97 -8.45
N LEU A 34 4.28 -7.24 -8.82
CA LEU A 34 3.37 -7.62 -9.88
C LEU A 34 3.74 -7.05 -11.25
N ASN A 35 4.85 -6.35 -11.36
CA ASN A 35 5.30 -5.66 -12.58
C ASN A 35 4.23 -4.71 -13.15
N ILE A 36 3.52 -3.98 -12.30
CA ILE A 36 2.53 -3.00 -12.76
C ILE A 36 3.24 -1.92 -13.59
N ASN A 37 2.64 -1.58 -14.73
CA ASN A 37 3.19 -0.73 -15.79
C ASN A 37 4.43 -1.29 -16.53
N ARG A 38 4.81 -2.57 -16.26
CA ARG A 38 6.00 -3.25 -16.80
C ARG A 38 5.70 -4.72 -17.12
N GLY A 39 4.85 -4.95 -18.09
CA GLY A 39 4.34 -6.27 -18.47
C GLY A 39 3.00 -6.64 -17.84
N ASN A 40 2.49 -5.83 -16.92
CA ASN A 40 1.18 -5.98 -16.27
C ASN A 40 0.56 -4.61 -16.01
N ARG A 41 -0.75 -4.56 -15.72
CA ARG A 41 -1.45 -3.33 -15.32
C ARG A 41 -2.71 -3.66 -14.54
N MET A 42 -3.18 -2.72 -13.75
CA MET A 42 -4.50 -2.74 -13.15
C MET A 42 -5.56 -2.43 -14.22
N LEU A 43 -6.63 -3.23 -14.30
CA LEU A 43 -7.66 -3.14 -15.34
C LEU A 43 -8.93 -2.45 -14.86
N HIS A 44 -9.44 -2.89 -13.75
CA HIS A 44 -10.65 -2.36 -13.12
C HIS A 44 -10.63 -2.65 -11.63
N LEU A 45 -11.43 -1.90 -10.89
CA LEU A 45 -11.63 -2.09 -9.46
C LEU A 45 -13.11 -2.07 -9.09
N THR A 46 -13.40 -2.66 -7.93
CA THR A 46 -14.65 -2.48 -7.18
C THR A 46 -14.31 -2.07 -5.77
N SER A 47 -15.10 -1.20 -5.17
CA SER A 47 -14.90 -0.74 -3.79
C SER A 47 -16.20 -0.70 -3.01
N THR A 48 -16.13 -1.10 -1.76
CA THR A 48 -17.23 -1.07 -0.79
C THR A 48 -16.75 -0.39 0.48
N ALA A 49 -17.62 0.39 1.11
CA ALA A 49 -17.34 1.08 2.37
C ALA A 49 -18.35 0.66 3.45
N SER A 50 -17.86 0.50 4.67
CA SER A 50 -18.71 0.39 5.85
C SER A 50 -19.36 1.73 6.20
N GLN A 51 -20.24 1.74 7.21
CA GLN A 51 -20.75 2.99 7.78
C GLN A 51 -19.62 3.77 8.46
N SER A 52 -19.77 5.09 8.52
CA SER A 52 -18.89 5.98 9.27
C SER A 52 -19.38 6.15 10.70
N ARG A 53 -18.64 5.66 11.67
CA ARG A 53 -18.94 5.76 13.11
C ARG A 53 -17.71 5.99 13.97
N GLY A 54 -16.58 5.40 13.60
CA GLY A 54 -15.37 5.33 14.41
C GLY A 54 -14.80 6.70 14.75
N LEU A 55 -14.73 7.63 13.78
CA LEU A 55 -14.22 8.98 14.01
C LEU A 55 -15.09 9.77 15.00
N ASN A 56 -16.42 9.75 14.85
CA ASN A 56 -17.32 10.43 15.78
C ASN A 56 -17.20 9.84 17.19
N LYS A 57 -17.21 8.51 17.30
CA LYS A 57 -17.04 7.86 18.59
C LYS A 57 -15.73 8.25 19.25
N TYR A 58 -14.62 8.22 18.52
CA TYR A 58 -13.31 8.62 19.03
C TYR A 58 -13.31 10.08 19.53
N ILE A 59 -13.91 11.00 18.78
CA ILE A 59 -14.01 12.41 19.16
C ILE A 59 -14.80 12.58 20.44
N VAL A 60 -15.96 11.92 20.56
CA VAL A 60 -16.82 12.00 21.74
C VAL A 60 -16.13 11.38 22.96
N ASP A 61 -15.53 10.20 22.81
CA ASP A 61 -14.85 9.49 23.91
C ASP A 61 -13.65 10.27 24.48
N ASN A 62 -12.94 11.03 23.64
CA ASN A 62 -11.71 11.74 24.03
C ASN A 62 -11.88 13.26 24.20
N GLY A 63 -12.85 13.86 23.51
CA GLY A 63 -13.08 15.31 23.53
C GLY A 63 -14.42 15.72 24.15
N GLY A 64 -15.29 14.76 24.43
CA GLY A 64 -16.65 15.01 24.94
C GLY A 64 -17.66 15.32 23.83
N VAL A 65 -18.95 15.26 24.21
CA VAL A 65 -20.09 15.50 23.31
C VAL A 65 -20.16 16.95 22.82
N ASP A 66 -19.57 17.88 23.56
CA ASP A 66 -19.54 19.31 23.24
C ASP A 66 -18.31 19.70 22.40
N HIS A 67 -17.43 18.75 22.06
CA HIS A 67 -16.30 19.02 21.19
C HIS A 67 -16.78 19.55 19.82
N PRO A 68 -16.17 20.60 19.23
CA PRO A 68 -16.62 21.21 17.98
C PRO A 68 -16.80 20.21 16.81
N ASN A 69 -15.99 19.16 16.79
CA ASN A 69 -16.03 18.13 15.74
C ASN A 69 -16.96 16.95 16.07
N ALA A 70 -17.56 16.88 17.27
CA ALA A 70 -18.42 15.75 17.67
C ALA A 70 -19.66 15.59 16.78
N LYS A 71 -20.15 16.69 16.20
CA LYS A 71 -21.35 16.71 15.35
C LYS A 71 -21.01 16.66 13.83
N ILE A 72 -19.75 16.57 13.46
CA ILE A 72 -19.36 16.47 12.05
C ILE A 72 -19.88 15.14 11.49
N LYS A 73 -20.49 15.22 10.30
CA LYS A 73 -20.91 14.04 9.54
C LYS A 73 -19.78 13.65 8.59
N PHE A 74 -19.01 12.63 8.96
CA PHE A 74 -17.98 12.08 8.09
C PHE A 74 -18.62 11.19 7.02
N LYS A 75 -18.22 11.37 5.76
CA LYS A 75 -18.65 10.49 4.66
C LYS A 75 -17.79 9.24 4.56
N LEU A 76 -16.52 9.33 4.96
CA LEU A 76 -15.58 8.20 4.90
C LEU A 76 -16.05 7.06 5.77
N GLY A 77 -16.31 5.90 5.18
CA GLY A 77 -16.59 4.68 5.92
C GLY A 77 -15.43 4.28 6.82
N ASP A 78 -15.71 3.61 7.93
CA ASP A 78 -14.66 3.20 8.87
C ASP A 78 -13.65 2.26 8.22
N VAL A 79 -14.14 1.37 7.34
CA VAL A 79 -13.32 0.49 6.51
C VAL A 79 -13.77 0.60 5.06
N VAL A 80 -12.83 0.86 4.15
CA VAL A 80 -13.05 0.80 2.70
C VAL A 80 -12.23 -0.35 2.13
N THR A 81 -12.89 -1.31 1.49
CA THR A 81 -12.26 -2.44 0.83
C THR A 81 -12.34 -2.28 -0.68
N THR A 82 -11.19 -2.31 -1.34
CA THR A 82 -11.05 -2.19 -2.79
C THR A 82 -10.43 -3.46 -3.37
N VAL A 83 -11.08 -4.05 -4.36
CA VAL A 83 -10.57 -5.22 -5.09
C VAL A 83 -10.20 -4.79 -6.51
N ILE A 84 -8.95 -5.05 -6.90
CA ILE A 84 -8.39 -4.65 -8.19
C ILE A 84 -8.03 -5.89 -8.99
N LYS A 85 -8.47 -5.95 -10.27
CA LYS A 85 -8.09 -6.99 -11.22
C LYS A 85 -6.93 -6.53 -12.09
N CYS A 86 -5.92 -7.37 -12.25
CA CYS A 86 -4.76 -7.12 -13.10
C CYS A 86 -4.83 -7.87 -14.43
N ALA A 87 -4.11 -7.36 -15.45
CA ALA A 87 -4.12 -7.90 -16.81
C ALA A 87 -3.60 -9.34 -16.90
N LYS A 88 -2.64 -9.71 -16.05
CA LYS A 88 -2.09 -11.08 -15.98
C LYS A 88 -2.88 -12.00 -15.03
N GLY A 89 -4.08 -11.60 -14.62
CA GLY A 89 -4.97 -12.43 -13.83
C GLY A 89 -4.89 -12.27 -12.32
N GLN A 90 -3.88 -11.59 -11.79
CA GLN A 90 -3.74 -11.34 -10.34
C GLN A 90 -4.88 -10.47 -9.82
N THR A 91 -5.13 -10.59 -8.53
CA THR A 91 -6.08 -9.75 -7.79
C THR A 91 -5.35 -9.09 -6.64
N ILE A 92 -5.57 -7.79 -6.45
CA ILE A 92 -5.07 -7.03 -5.30
C ILE A 92 -6.27 -6.66 -4.44
N VAL A 93 -6.18 -6.87 -3.14
CA VAL A 93 -7.17 -6.41 -2.15
C VAL A 93 -6.51 -5.34 -1.30
N LEU A 94 -7.11 -4.16 -1.28
CA LEU A 94 -6.71 -3.06 -0.41
C LEU A 94 -7.76 -2.85 0.67
N SER A 95 -7.31 -2.55 1.88
CA SER A 95 -8.18 -2.16 2.98
C SER A 95 -7.69 -0.84 3.56
N HIS A 96 -8.47 0.22 3.41
CA HIS A 96 -8.24 1.49 4.06
C HIS A 96 -9.03 1.49 5.37
N ASP A 97 -8.32 1.34 6.48
CA ASP A 97 -8.87 1.31 7.84
C ASP A 97 -8.03 2.23 8.74
N THR A 98 -8.48 3.46 8.88
CA THR A 98 -7.83 4.50 9.70
C THR A 98 -8.74 5.04 10.80
N ASN A 99 -9.98 4.60 10.84
CA ASN A 99 -11.04 5.16 11.68
C ASN A 99 -11.46 4.23 12.81
N SER A 100 -10.99 2.98 12.80
CA SER A 100 -11.35 1.97 13.78
C SER A 100 -10.22 1.72 14.79
N PRO A 101 -10.51 1.46 16.08
CA PRO A 101 -9.48 1.12 17.05
C PRO A 101 -8.88 -0.26 16.71
N ARG A 102 -7.59 -0.30 16.43
CA ARG A 102 -6.83 -1.51 16.14
C ARG A 102 -5.33 -1.28 16.36
N PRO A 103 -4.53 -2.33 16.56
CA PRO A 103 -3.08 -2.19 16.52
C PRO A 103 -2.64 -1.78 15.12
N TYR A 104 -1.45 -1.15 15.03
CA TYR A 104 -0.84 -0.81 13.75
C TYR A 104 -0.59 -2.08 12.94
N SER A 105 -1.11 -2.11 11.72
CA SER A 105 -0.92 -3.18 10.77
C SER A 105 -0.96 -2.64 9.34
N LEU A 106 -0.06 -3.12 8.50
CA LEU A 106 -0.16 -2.98 7.04
C LEU A 106 -0.87 -4.19 6.42
N ASN A 107 -1.12 -5.24 7.18
CA ASN A 107 -1.82 -6.47 6.80
C ASN A 107 -1.34 -7.03 5.44
N PHE A 108 -0.03 -6.96 5.16
CA PHE A 108 0.50 -7.51 3.93
C PHE A 108 0.34 -9.03 3.91
N ARG A 109 -0.34 -9.49 2.86
CA ARG A 109 -0.46 -10.89 2.51
C ARG A 109 -0.05 -11.06 1.04
N VAL A 110 0.85 -11.99 0.77
CA VAL A 110 1.27 -12.35 -0.59
C VAL A 110 1.03 -13.83 -0.77
N GLN A 111 0.20 -14.19 -1.75
CA GLN A 111 -0.13 -15.57 -2.06
C GLN A 111 0.12 -15.85 -3.53
N GLY A 112 0.84 -16.92 -3.81
CA GLY A 112 1.15 -17.41 -5.14
C GLY A 112 0.92 -18.91 -5.26
N THR A 113 1.35 -19.47 -6.37
CA THR A 113 1.22 -20.92 -6.67
C THR A 113 2.15 -21.79 -5.83
N LYS A 114 3.14 -21.21 -5.16
CA LYS A 114 4.15 -21.93 -4.37
C LYS A 114 4.15 -21.56 -2.89
N GLY A 115 3.20 -20.78 -2.43
CA GLY A 115 3.17 -20.43 -1.01
C GLY A 115 2.36 -19.21 -0.68
N LEU A 116 2.38 -18.88 0.60
CA LEU A 116 1.65 -17.78 1.20
C LEU A 116 2.49 -17.19 2.34
N TRP A 117 2.62 -15.87 2.36
CA TRP A 117 3.24 -15.13 3.45
C TRP A 117 2.26 -14.10 4.03
N MET A 118 2.27 -13.97 5.35
CA MET A 118 1.46 -13.00 6.10
C MET A 118 2.33 -12.23 7.10
N LYS A 119 2.42 -10.91 6.90
CA LYS A 119 3.27 -10.05 7.73
C LYS A 119 2.85 -10.00 9.20
N ASP A 120 1.56 -9.84 9.47
CA ASP A 120 1.08 -9.58 10.83
C ASP A 120 1.23 -10.80 11.75
N SER A 121 1.03 -12.00 11.22
CA SER A 121 1.27 -13.24 11.93
C SER A 121 2.74 -13.68 11.90
N LYS A 122 3.62 -13.00 11.13
CA LYS A 122 5.02 -13.38 10.88
C LYS A 122 5.11 -14.83 10.47
N SER A 123 4.25 -15.23 9.53
CA SER A 123 4.06 -16.63 9.15
C SER A 123 4.16 -16.80 7.65
N ILE A 124 4.68 -17.96 7.26
CA ILE A 124 4.87 -18.34 5.87
C ILE A 124 4.56 -19.83 5.70
N TYR A 125 4.14 -20.20 4.50
CA TYR A 125 4.12 -21.56 3.99
C TYR A 125 4.71 -21.56 2.59
N ILE A 126 5.66 -22.44 2.32
CA ILE A 126 6.26 -22.62 0.99
C ILE A 126 6.16 -24.10 0.61
N GLU A 127 5.45 -24.36 -0.49
CA GLU A 127 5.31 -25.71 -1.05
C GLU A 127 6.67 -26.34 -1.33
N GLY A 128 6.87 -27.55 -0.81
CA GLY A 128 8.13 -28.29 -0.94
C GLY A 128 9.29 -27.78 -0.07
N ARG A 129 9.07 -26.79 0.81
CA ARG A 129 10.07 -26.31 1.78
C ARG A 129 9.57 -26.32 3.22
N SER A 130 8.33 -25.91 3.43
CA SER A 130 7.71 -25.97 4.75
C SER A 130 7.61 -27.42 5.24
N PRO A 131 7.96 -27.70 6.51
CA PRO A 131 8.14 -29.08 7.00
C PRO A 131 6.83 -29.87 7.04
N GLU A 132 5.70 -29.20 7.22
CA GLU A 132 4.38 -29.80 7.36
C GLU A 132 3.36 -29.15 6.44
N ASN A 133 2.58 -29.97 5.73
CA ASN A 133 1.46 -29.52 4.94
C ASN A 133 0.38 -28.92 5.86
N HIS A 134 -0.29 -27.84 5.39
CA HIS A 134 -1.35 -27.14 6.12
C HIS A 134 -0.92 -26.50 7.45
N SER A 135 0.38 -26.37 7.71
CA SER A 135 0.91 -25.75 8.91
C SER A 135 1.69 -24.47 8.61
N TRP A 136 1.53 -23.48 9.46
CA TRP A 136 2.29 -22.25 9.40
C TRP A 136 3.64 -22.42 10.08
N GLU A 137 4.68 -21.88 9.46
CA GLU A 137 5.97 -21.71 10.10
C GLU A 137 6.32 -20.23 10.28
N LYS A 138 7.30 -19.92 11.12
CA LYS A 138 7.79 -18.56 11.31
C LYS A 138 8.61 -18.10 10.12
N ASP A 139 8.42 -16.87 9.70
CA ASP A 139 9.06 -16.30 8.51
C ASP A 139 10.49 -15.78 8.75
N GLU A 140 10.95 -15.75 10.01
CA GLU A 140 12.19 -15.06 10.41
C GLU A 140 13.44 -15.54 9.64
N HIS A 141 13.60 -16.86 9.47
CA HIS A 141 14.76 -17.39 8.75
C HIS A 141 14.70 -17.11 7.25
N TYR A 142 13.49 -17.14 6.66
CA TYR A 142 13.29 -16.77 5.24
C TYR A 142 13.57 -15.28 5.00
N LEU A 143 13.16 -14.40 5.91
CA LEU A 143 13.45 -12.97 5.81
C LEU A 143 14.97 -12.72 5.84
N LYS A 144 15.74 -13.49 6.64
CA LYS A 144 17.21 -13.42 6.63
C LYS A 144 17.81 -13.96 5.33
N GLU A 145 17.32 -15.11 4.86
CA GLU A 145 17.80 -15.75 3.62
C GLU A 145 17.57 -14.84 2.41
N PHE A 146 16.36 -14.29 2.27
CA PHE A 146 15.91 -13.48 1.15
C PHE A 146 16.03 -11.99 1.36
N ASP A 147 16.76 -11.54 2.39
CA ASP A 147 16.98 -10.12 2.61
C ASP A 147 17.59 -9.46 1.37
N HIS A 148 17.08 -8.28 1.04
CA HIS A 148 17.45 -7.61 -0.21
C HIS A 148 18.95 -7.26 -0.21
N PRO A 149 19.68 -7.48 -1.33
CA PRO A 149 21.13 -7.22 -1.41
C PRO A 149 21.53 -5.81 -1.03
N LEU A 150 20.69 -4.80 -1.27
CA LEU A 150 20.94 -3.42 -0.83
C LEU A 150 21.07 -3.31 0.69
N TRP A 151 20.25 -4.01 1.48
CA TRP A 151 20.40 -4.05 2.92
C TRP A 151 21.71 -4.71 3.35
N LYS A 152 22.10 -5.81 2.70
CA LYS A 152 23.36 -6.50 2.96
C LYS A 152 24.56 -5.60 2.65
N ARG A 153 24.53 -4.89 1.52
CA ARG A 153 25.59 -3.94 1.11
C ARG A 153 25.80 -2.82 2.11
N PHE A 154 24.73 -2.29 2.69
CA PHE A 154 24.78 -1.18 3.64
C PHE A 154 24.67 -1.61 5.10
N SER A 155 24.81 -2.90 5.40
CA SER A 155 24.67 -3.45 6.75
C SER A 155 25.61 -2.83 7.79
N LYS A 156 26.83 -2.46 7.38
CA LYS A 156 27.82 -1.78 8.26
C LYS A 156 27.39 -0.35 8.68
N ALA A 157 26.55 0.30 7.88
CA ALA A 157 26.00 1.62 8.17
C ALA A 157 24.62 1.57 8.84
N LYS A 158 24.17 0.40 9.27
CA LYS A 158 22.81 0.17 9.77
C LYS A 158 22.38 1.10 10.90
N SER A 159 23.27 1.43 11.82
CA SER A 159 22.99 2.36 12.93
C SER A 159 22.75 3.79 12.44
N THR A 160 23.50 4.24 11.45
CA THR A 160 23.33 5.57 10.84
C THR A 160 22.11 5.59 9.92
N LEU A 161 21.88 4.52 9.16
CA LEU A 161 20.76 4.40 8.25
C LEU A 161 19.41 4.33 8.98
N SER A 162 19.36 3.70 10.16
CA SER A 162 18.13 3.64 10.95
C SER A 162 17.61 5.02 11.39
N GLN A 163 18.48 6.03 11.42
CA GLN A 163 18.11 7.42 11.70
C GLN A 163 17.56 8.18 10.48
N ALA A 164 17.68 7.63 9.29
CA ALA A 164 17.26 8.26 8.03
C ALA A 164 15.76 8.12 7.72
N GLY A 165 14.90 7.99 8.73
CA GLY A 165 13.46 7.85 8.57
C GLY A 165 13.02 6.45 8.11
N HIS A 166 11.78 6.08 8.48
CA HIS A 166 11.14 4.79 8.14
C HIS A 166 12.05 3.55 8.29
N GLY A 167 12.89 3.54 9.36
CA GLY A 167 13.83 2.45 9.62
C GLY A 167 14.98 2.36 8.60
N GLY A 168 15.30 3.47 7.93
CA GLY A 168 16.39 3.57 6.94
C GLY A 168 15.96 3.48 5.48
N MET A 169 14.68 3.23 5.21
CA MET A 169 14.17 3.13 3.82
C MET A 169 14.33 4.42 3.03
N ASP A 170 14.18 5.57 3.68
CA ASP A 170 14.28 6.89 3.02
C ASP A 170 15.64 7.10 2.38
N PHE A 171 16.71 6.57 2.98
CA PHE A 171 18.05 6.62 2.39
C PHE A 171 18.08 5.96 1.00
N PHE A 172 17.50 4.76 0.85
CA PHE A 172 17.51 4.04 -0.43
C PHE A 172 16.69 4.75 -1.49
N ILE A 173 15.54 5.31 -1.11
CA ILE A 173 14.65 6.03 -2.04
C ILE A 173 15.33 7.28 -2.56
N ILE A 174 15.89 8.11 -1.66
CA ILE A 174 16.58 9.35 -2.03
C ILE A 174 17.82 9.03 -2.87
N ARG A 175 18.60 8.03 -2.46
CA ARG A 175 19.77 7.62 -3.21
C ARG A 175 19.43 7.12 -4.61
N ALA A 176 18.41 6.28 -4.75
CA ALA A 176 17.94 5.79 -6.06
C ALA A 176 17.57 6.95 -6.99
N PHE A 177 16.88 7.98 -6.45
CA PHE A 177 16.53 9.17 -7.21
C PHE A 177 17.75 9.98 -7.64
N VAL A 178 18.70 10.23 -6.73
CA VAL A 178 19.95 10.95 -7.03
C VAL A 178 20.78 10.20 -8.08
N GLU A 179 20.95 8.89 -7.94
CA GLU A 179 21.70 8.09 -8.91
C GLU A 179 21.01 8.06 -10.28
N ALA A 180 19.68 8.06 -10.33
CA ALA A 180 18.95 8.16 -11.59
C ALA A 180 19.25 9.49 -12.31
N ILE A 181 19.25 10.62 -11.57
CA ILE A 181 19.59 11.93 -12.15
C ILE A 181 21.06 11.96 -12.63
N LYS A 182 21.99 11.54 -11.78
CA LYS A 182 23.44 11.54 -12.12
C LYS A 182 23.76 10.73 -13.37
N ASN A 183 23.05 9.63 -13.56
CA ASN A 183 23.28 8.71 -14.68
C ASN A 183 22.34 8.95 -15.86
N ASN A 184 21.53 10.01 -15.81
CA ASN A 184 20.49 10.32 -16.83
C ASN A 184 19.56 9.11 -17.11
N LYS A 185 19.19 8.41 -16.05
CA LYS A 185 18.29 7.25 -16.09
C LYS A 185 16.89 7.62 -15.61
N ARG A 186 15.91 6.85 -16.04
CA ARG A 186 14.54 6.94 -15.53
C ARG A 186 14.50 6.55 -14.04
N PRO A 187 13.80 7.31 -13.19
CA PRO A 187 13.61 6.93 -11.79
C PRO A 187 12.96 5.55 -11.64
N VAL A 188 13.30 4.84 -10.57
CA VAL A 188 12.74 3.50 -10.26
C VAL A 188 11.21 3.56 -10.13
N ILE A 189 10.70 4.60 -9.46
CA ILE A 189 9.26 4.91 -9.42
C ILE A 189 9.06 6.17 -10.28
N ASP A 190 8.29 6.05 -11.34
CA ASP A 190 8.03 7.15 -12.26
C ASP A 190 6.62 7.71 -12.12
N VAL A 191 6.30 8.71 -12.95
CA VAL A 191 4.99 9.37 -12.96
C VAL A 191 3.85 8.39 -13.27
N TYR A 192 4.09 7.36 -14.07
CA TYR A 192 3.05 6.36 -14.40
C TYR A 192 2.75 5.46 -13.21
N ASP A 193 3.76 5.16 -12.40
CA ASP A 193 3.56 4.42 -11.13
C ASP A 193 2.79 5.29 -10.15
N ALA A 194 3.19 6.55 -9.99
CA ALA A 194 2.53 7.49 -9.09
C ALA A 194 1.04 7.66 -9.45
N VAL A 195 0.73 7.91 -10.73
CA VAL A 195 -0.66 8.12 -11.15
C VAL A 195 -1.49 6.83 -11.09
N SER A 196 -0.90 5.68 -11.39
CA SER A 196 -1.59 4.38 -11.29
C SER A 196 -1.98 4.04 -9.85
N MET A 197 -1.14 4.39 -8.88
CA MET A 197 -1.47 4.22 -7.46
C MET A 197 -2.49 5.27 -6.98
N SER A 198 -2.30 6.53 -7.35
CA SER A 198 -3.13 7.64 -6.86
C SER A 198 -4.54 7.65 -7.45
N CYS A 199 -4.73 7.12 -8.65
CA CYS A 199 -6.06 7.06 -9.29
C CYS A 199 -7.07 6.18 -8.54
N ILE A 200 -6.59 5.29 -7.65
CA ILE A 200 -7.47 4.45 -6.83
C ILE A 200 -8.38 5.30 -5.95
N VAL A 201 -7.90 6.45 -5.45
CA VAL A 201 -8.72 7.36 -4.64
C VAL A 201 -10.01 7.77 -5.38
N PRO A 202 -9.99 8.48 -6.51
CA PRO A 202 -11.22 8.87 -7.20
C PRO A 202 -12.00 7.69 -7.79
N LEU A 203 -11.35 6.61 -8.21
CA LEU A 203 -12.03 5.47 -8.81
C LEU A 203 -12.74 4.62 -7.75
N SER A 204 -12.17 4.46 -6.56
CA SER A 204 -12.85 3.80 -5.44
C SER A 204 -14.07 4.59 -4.98
N GLU A 205 -13.96 5.92 -4.89
CA GLU A 205 -15.09 6.82 -4.59
C GLU A 205 -16.22 6.66 -5.62
N GLN A 206 -15.87 6.62 -6.91
CA GLN A 206 -16.84 6.39 -7.97
C GLN A 206 -17.51 5.03 -7.86
N SER A 207 -16.76 3.97 -7.55
CA SER A 207 -17.31 2.63 -7.34
C SER A 207 -18.32 2.60 -6.20
N ILE A 208 -17.95 3.15 -5.04
CA ILE A 208 -18.82 3.21 -3.85
C ILE A 208 -20.10 4.00 -4.16
N LYS A 209 -19.97 5.17 -4.79
CA LYS A 209 -21.13 6.00 -5.18
C LYS A 209 -22.08 5.27 -6.13
N ASN A 210 -21.58 4.36 -6.93
CA ASN A 210 -22.35 3.57 -7.89
C ASN A 210 -22.62 2.14 -7.38
N ASN A 211 -22.93 1.97 -6.10
CA ASN A 211 -23.28 0.70 -5.47
C ASN A 211 -22.22 -0.40 -5.69
N SER A 212 -20.95 -0.04 -5.46
CA SER A 212 -19.81 -0.94 -5.65
C SER A 212 -19.65 -1.50 -7.07
N SER A 213 -20.07 -0.73 -8.07
CA SER A 213 -19.92 -1.13 -9.47
C SER A 213 -18.45 -1.19 -9.89
N SER A 214 -18.17 -2.01 -10.89
CA SER A 214 -16.83 -2.12 -11.48
C SER A 214 -16.45 -0.86 -12.25
N ILE A 215 -15.33 -0.27 -11.91
CA ILE A 215 -14.80 0.95 -12.55
C ILE A 215 -13.50 0.61 -13.29
N LYS A 216 -13.44 0.97 -14.56
CA LYS A 216 -12.25 0.77 -15.40
C LYS A 216 -11.11 1.70 -14.95
N ILE A 217 -9.91 1.14 -14.81
CA ILE A 217 -8.70 1.90 -14.55
C ILE A 217 -8.07 2.32 -15.89
N PRO A 218 -7.83 3.62 -16.14
CA PRO A 218 -7.21 4.09 -17.37
C PRO A 218 -5.82 3.51 -17.59
N ASP A 219 -5.43 3.36 -18.85
CA ASP A 219 -4.05 3.03 -19.21
C ASP A 219 -3.23 4.33 -19.36
N PHE A 220 -2.59 4.76 -18.29
CA PHE A 220 -1.77 5.97 -18.29
C PHE A 220 -0.51 5.82 -19.13
N THR A 221 -0.05 4.59 -19.37
CA THR A 221 1.15 4.31 -20.18
C THR A 221 0.89 4.31 -21.69
N ARG A 222 -0.39 4.41 -22.11
CA ARG A 222 -0.81 4.35 -23.51
C ARG A 222 -0.27 3.10 -24.22
N GLY A 223 -0.36 1.94 -23.57
CA GLY A 223 0.09 0.65 -24.11
C GLY A 223 1.56 0.31 -23.80
N LYS A 224 2.38 1.26 -23.38
CA LYS A 224 3.82 1.01 -23.12
C LYS A 224 4.04 0.02 -21.96
N TRP A 225 3.07 -0.19 -21.08
CA TRP A 225 3.16 -1.21 -20.04
C TRP A 225 3.48 -2.62 -20.58
N LYS A 226 3.16 -2.90 -21.86
CA LYS A 226 3.42 -4.21 -22.49
C LYS A 226 4.90 -4.46 -22.73
N THR A 227 5.67 -3.39 -23.00
CA THR A 227 7.07 -3.45 -23.42
C THR A 227 8.05 -2.80 -22.43
N ASN A 228 7.55 -2.03 -21.46
CA ASN A 228 8.41 -1.49 -20.43
C ASN A 228 9.10 -2.62 -19.66
N PRO A 229 10.43 -2.57 -19.46
CA PRO A 229 11.14 -3.59 -18.71
C PRO A 229 10.80 -3.52 -17.21
N PRO A 230 10.83 -4.64 -16.50
CA PRO A 230 10.82 -4.64 -15.05
C PRO A 230 12.01 -3.86 -14.50
N ILE A 231 11.79 -3.09 -13.44
CA ILE A 231 12.84 -2.33 -12.74
C ILE A 231 13.02 -2.80 -11.29
N PHE A 232 12.12 -3.62 -10.78
CA PHE A 232 12.29 -4.24 -9.49
C PHE A 232 13.26 -5.40 -9.62
N GLY A 233 14.48 -5.20 -9.16
CA GLY A 233 15.53 -6.20 -9.18
C GLY A 233 15.81 -6.78 -7.80
N LEU A 234 16.33 -8.00 -7.79
CA LEU A 234 16.86 -8.67 -6.59
C LEU A 234 18.38 -8.54 -6.52
N ASN A 235 18.93 -7.48 -7.09
CA ASN A 235 20.35 -7.13 -7.07
C ASN A 235 20.57 -5.83 -6.28
N ASP A 236 21.83 -5.43 -6.13
CA ASP A 236 22.22 -4.23 -5.38
C ASP A 236 22.43 -2.99 -6.28
N ASN A 237 21.93 -3.02 -7.51
CA ASN A 237 21.93 -1.89 -8.43
C ASN A 237 20.65 -1.04 -8.27
N TYR A 238 20.79 0.25 -8.59
CA TYR A 238 19.69 1.20 -8.66
C TYR A 238 19.21 1.42 -10.09
#